data_96969a72df0eae128b9ce63c0e88880a
#
_entry.id   96969a72df0eae128b9ce63c0e88880a
#
_cell.length_a   1.000
_cell.length_b   1.000
_cell.length_c   1.000
_cell.angle_alpha   90.00
_cell.angle_beta   90.00
_cell.angle_gamma   90.00
#
_symmetry.space_group_name_H-M   'P 1'
#
loop_
_entity.id
_entity.type
_entity.pdbx_description
1 polymer ?
#
loop_
_entity_poly.entity_id
_entity_poly.type
_entity_poly.pdbx_seq_one_letter_code
_entity_poly.pdbx_strand_id
1 'polypeptide(L)'
;IKIMLIELDLDEAKRFKLTINQFLLIKLVLDNVKADSYQNVIHLSSGDIKELIDKNIFTKSSLYDGTFKHIELTEDFKSKFITRDFFDEFYSIYPISVTRSDGSKDYLRADVNRCRKVYNSLVGKSASKHEEIVAALKHELQNRRINGSMQYMKRMYKWLTSEEYQTYS
;
A
#
# COMPACT_ATOMS: atom_id res chain seq x y z
N ILE A 1 -16.42 -15.94 -8.80
CA ILE A 1 -15.18 -16.39 -8.11
C ILE A 1 -14.44 -15.16 -7.61
N LYS A 2 -14.22 -15.11 -6.31
CA LYS A 2 -13.39 -14.05 -5.73
C LYS A 2 -11.92 -14.47 -5.83
N ILE A 3 -11.15 -13.70 -6.58
CA ILE A 3 -9.71 -13.92 -6.72
C ILE A 3 -9.00 -13.12 -5.62
N MET A 4 -8.11 -13.78 -4.87
CA MET A 4 -7.21 -13.10 -3.96
C MET A 4 -5.84 -12.94 -4.65
N LEU A 5 -5.40 -11.71 -4.78
CA LEU A 5 -4.08 -11.37 -5.29
C LEU A 5 -3.23 -10.84 -4.15
N ILE A 6 -2.00 -11.33 -4.04
CA ILE A 6 -1.04 -10.86 -3.06
C ILE A 6 0.20 -10.39 -3.82
N GLU A 7 0.58 -9.15 -3.61
CA GLU A 7 1.81 -8.60 -4.15
C GLU A 7 2.97 -8.95 -3.22
N LEU A 8 4.02 -9.53 -3.76
CA LEU A 8 5.24 -9.89 -3.04
C LEU A 8 6.41 -9.08 -3.59
N ASP A 9 7.05 -8.32 -2.71
CA ASP A 9 8.30 -7.64 -3.01
C ASP A 9 9.45 -8.57 -2.66
N LEU A 10 10.10 -9.12 -3.68
CA LEU A 10 11.19 -10.08 -3.49
C LEU A 10 12.43 -9.45 -2.86
N ASP A 11 12.65 -8.15 -3.09
CA ASP A 11 13.76 -7.44 -2.45
C ASP A 11 13.51 -7.28 -0.95
N GLU A 12 12.27 -7.08 -0.55
CA GLU A 12 11.88 -7.05 0.87
C GLU A 12 12.08 -8.42 1.53
N ALA A 13 11.66 -9.49 0.86
CA ALA A 13 11.89 -10.86 1.34
C ALA A 13 13.39 -11.13 1.55
N LYS A 14 14.22 -10.69 0.60
CA LYS A 14 15.67 -10.79 0.68
C LYS A 14 16.24 -9.99 1.85
N ARG A 15 15.75 -8.76 2.04
CA ARG A 15 16.19 -7.87 3.13
C ARG A 15 15.96 -8.50 4.50
N PHE A 16 14.81 -9.14 4.70
CA PHE A 16 14.46 -9.81 5.95
C PHE A 16 14.90 -11.27 6.00
N LYS A 17 15.58 -11.77 4.96
CA LYS A 17 16.03 -13.16 4.85
C LYS A 17 14.89 -14.16 5.03
N LEU A 18 13.79 -13.93 4.33
CA LEU A 18 12.60 -14.75 4.38
C LEU A 18 12.50 -15.65 3.15
N THR A 19 11.94 -16.84 3.34
CA THR A 19 11.47 -17.66 2.22
C THR A 19 10.16 -17.08 1.67
N ILE A 20 9.80 -17.48 0.45
CA ILE A 20 8.52 -17.05 -0.14
C ILE A 20 7.33 -17.47 0.74
N ASN A 21 7.35 -18.71 1.27
CA ASN A 21 6.28 -19.19 2.14
C ASN A 21 6.18 -18.40 3.44
N GLN A 22 7.29 -18.07 4.07
CA GLN A 22 7.32 -17.22 5.26
C GLN A 22 6.77 -15.82 4.96
N PHE A 23 7.21 -15.23 3.86
CA PHE A 23 6.77 -13.89 3.45
C PHE A 23 5.29 -13.87 3.13
N LEU A 24 4.78 -14.89 2.46
CA LEU A 24 3.37 -15.05 2.14
C LEU A 24 2.51 -15.12 3.41
N LEU A 25 2.91 -15.90 4.40
CA LEU A 25 2.22 -15.98 5.68
C LEU A 25 2.20 -14.60 6.39
N ILE A 26 3.33 -13.90 6.40
CA ILE A 26 3.43 -12.57 7.00
C ILE A 26 2.45 -11.60 6.32
N LYS A 27 2.38 -11.61 5.00
CA LYS A 27 1.44 -10.76 4.25
C LYS A 27 -0.01 -11.06 4.59
N LEU A 28 -0.38 -12.33 4.70
CA LEU A 28 -1.74 -12.71 5.07
C LEU A 28 -2.09 -12.21 6.48
N VAL A 29 -1.18 -12.34 7.43
CA VAL A 29 -1.40 -11.86 8.79
C VAL A 29 -1.52 -10.33 8.83
N LEU A 30 -0.68 -9.62 8.09
CA LEU A 30 -0.75 -8.15 7.97
C LEU A 30 -2.10 -7.69 7.41
N ASP A 31 -2.63 -8.39 6.44
CA ASP A 31 -3.89 -8.03 5.78
C ASP A 31 -5.13 -8.55 6.53
N ASN A 32 -4.95 -9.11 7.73
CA ASN A 32 -6.01 -9.70 8.55
C ASN A 32 -6.80 -10.79 7.82
N VAL A 33 -6.14 -11.50 6.92
CA VAL A 33 -6.73 -12.65 6.24
C VAL A 33 -6.58 -13.88 7.15
N LYS A 34 -7.61 -14.72 7.18
CA LYS A 34 -7.53 -16.01 7.89
C LYS A 34 -6.52 -16.92 7.18
N ALA A 35 -5.29 -16.89 7.65
CA ALA A 35 -4.17 -17.62 7.02
C ALA A 35 -4.39 -19.13 7.00
N ASP A 36 -5.13 -19.68 7.96
CA ASP A 36 -5.47 -21.10 7.99
C ASP A 36 -6.35 -21.55 6.80
N SER A 37 -7.07 -20.64 6.16
CA SER A 37 -7.80 -20.93 4.91
C SER A 37 -6.87 -21.25 3.73
N TYR A 38 -5.60 -20.86 3.82
CA TYR A 38 -4.58 -21.07 2.77
C TYR A 38 -3.48 -22.05 3.18
N GLN A 39 -3.74 -22.83 4.22
CA GLN A 39 -2.78 -23.76 4.79
C GLN A 39 -2.29 -24.82 3.78
N ASN A 40 -3.13 -25.18 2.80
CA ASN A 40 -2.74 -26.10 1.73
C ASN A 40 -1.80 -25.49 0.68
N VAL A 41 -1.73 -24.16 0.64
CA VAL A 41 -0.89 -23.42 -0.32
C VAL A 41 0.43 -23.01 0.31
N ILE A 42 0.40 -22.68 1.61
CA ILE A 42 1.57 -22.20 2.36
C ILE A 42 2.23 -23.40 3.05
N HIS A 43 3.40 -23.80 2.59
CA HIS A 43 4.14 -24.93 3.13
C HIS A 43 5.19 -24.45 4.13
N LEU A 44 4.82 -24.49 5.41
CA LEU A 44 5.71 -24.11 6.51
C LEU A 44 5.75 -25.21 7.56
N SER A 45 6.96 -25.46 8.07
CA SER A 45 7.19 -26.36 9.21
C SER A 45 7.15 -25.59 10.54
N SER A 46 7.08 -26.32 11.65
CA SER A 46 7.21 -25.72 12.96
C SER A 46 8.57 -25.02 13.14
N GLY A 47 9.62 -25.52 12.49
CA GLY A 47 10.94 -24.88 12.46
C GLY A 47 10.94 -23.54 11.76
N ASP A 48 10.20 -23.39 10.66
CA ASP A 48 10.06 -22.13 9.94
C ASP A 48 9.35 -21.06 10.80
N ILE A 49 8.33 -21.48 11.56
CA ILE A 49 7.63 -20.58 12.49
C ILE A 49 8.55 -20.18 13.65
N LYS A 50 9.28 -21.14 14.21
CA LYS A 50 10.23 -20.86 15.28
C LYS A 50 11.32 -19.87 14.84
N GLU A 51 11.82 -20.01 13.61
CA GLU A 51 12.79 -19.07 13.05
C GLU A 51 12.22 -17.64 13.03
N LEU A 52 10.94 -17.47 12.66
CA LEU A 52 10.30 -16.16 12.66
C LEU A 52 10.08 -15.60 14.07
N ILE A 53 9.85 -16.46 15.04
CA ILE A 53 9.80 -16.05 16.47
C ILE A 53 11.19 -15.60 16.94
N ASP A 54 12.23 -16.35 16.62
CA ASP A 54 13.61 -16.04 16.99
C ASP A 54 14.10 -14.73 16.34
N LYS A 55 13.62 -14.41 15.14
CA LYS A 55 13.89 -13.13 14.47
C LYS A 55 13.05 -11.96 14.98
N ASN A 56 12.21 -12.18 15.98
CA ASN A 56 11.30 -11.18 16.53
C ASN A 56 10.28 -10.65 15.50
N ILE A 57 9.92 -11.48 14.53
CA ILE A 57 8.87 -11.18 13.54
C ILE A 57 7.51 -11.61 14.09
N PHE A 58 7.43 -12.82 14.61
CA PHE A 58 6.26 -13.32 15.33
C PHE A 58 6.44 -13.19 16.85
N THR A 59 5.34 -13.01 17.56
CA THR A 59 5.36 -12.95 19.02
C THR A 59 5.75 -14.32 19.61
N LYS A 60 6.27 -14.31 20.84
CA LYS A 60 6.61 -15.55 21.55
C LYS A 60 5.39 -16.40 21.85
N SER A 61 4.20 -15.84 21.87
CA SER A 61 2.94 -16.54 22.05
C SER A 61 2.43 -17.20 20.76
N SER A 62 3.06 -16.94 19.62
CA SER A 62 2.68 -17.56 18.35
C SER A 62 2.99 -19.05 18.39
N LEU A 63 1.97 -19.89 18.27
CA LEU A 63 2.09 -21.32 18.32
C LEU A 63 1.69 -21.92 16.96
N TYR A 64 2.46 -22.88 16.49
CA TYR A 64 2.10 -23.68 15.33
C TYR A 64 1.62 -25.05 15.81
N ASP A 65 0.33 -25.25 15.76
CA ASP A 65 -0.38 -26.48 16.16
C ASP A 65 -0.95 -27.25 14.97
N GLY A 66 -0.43 -27.01 13.78
CA GLY A 66 -1.00 -27.49 12.51
C GLY A 66 -1.92 -26.47 11.85
N THR A 67 -2.17 -25.33 12.51
CA THR A 67 -2.96 -24.20 11.99
C THR A 67 -2.19 -22.89 12.18
N PHE A 68 -2.63 -21.83 11.51
CA PHE A 68 -2.03 -20.50 11.64
C PHE A 68 -2.88 -19.55 12.52
N LYS A 69 -3.79 -20.09 13.32
CA LYS A 69 -4.76 -19.31 14.10
C LYS A 69 -4.14 -18.44 15.18
N HIS A 70 -3.03 -18.88 15.75
CA HIS A 70 -2.37 -18.22 16.89
C HIS A 70 -1.13 -17.42 16.49
N ILE A 71 -0.95 -17.19 15.19
CA ILE A 71 0.20 -16.45 14.68
C ILE A 71 -0.07 -14.96 14.77
N GLU A 72 0.82 -14.25 15.46
CA GLU A 72 0.76 -12.80 15.61
C GLU A 72 2.10 -12.15 15.27
N LEU A 73 2.06 -11.02 14.57
CA LEU A 73 3.25 -10.22 14.29
C LEU A 73 3.59 -9.34 15.49
N THR A 74 4.90 -9.13 15.72
CA THR A 74 5.35 -8.16 16.72
C THR A 74 5.08 -6.73 16.25
N GLU A 75 4.86 -5.83 17.18
CA GLU A 75 4.70 -4.40 16.86
C GLU A 75 5.98 -3.81 16.26
N ASP A 76 7.15 -4.27 16.73
CA ASP A 76 8.44 -3.87 16.19
C ASP A 76 8.57 -4.22 14.70
N PHE A 77 8.22 -5.43 14.32
CA PHE A 77 8.25 -5.84 12.91
C PHE A 77 7.22 -5.08 12.07
N LYS A 78 6.00 -4.89 12.57
CA LYS A 78 4.97 -4.11 11.87
C LYS A 78 5.47 -2.71 11.56
N SER A 79 6.13 -2.06 12.51
CA SER A 79 6.65 -0.70 12.33
C SER A 79 7.77 -0.62 11.28
N LYS A 80 8.61 -1.65 11.18
CA LYS A 80 9.69 -1.75 10.20
C LYS A 80 9.20 -2.14 8.80
N PHE A 81 8.16 -2.97 8.74
CA PHE A 81 7.64 -3.50 7.48
C PHE A 81 6.81 -2.48 6.72
N ILE A 82 6.11 -1.59 7.43
CA ILE A 82 5.30 -0.53 6.84
C ILE A 82 6.19 0.68 6.54
N THR A 83 7.25 0.48 5.76
CA THR A 83 8.16 1.57 5.35
C THR A 83 7.79 2.18 4.01
N ARG A 84 6.83 1.59 3.28
CA ARG A 84 6.36 2.14 2.01
C ARG A 84 5.53 3.38 2.29
N ASP A 85 6.05 4.55 1.95
CA ASP A 85 5.31 5.79 2.06
C ASP A 85 4.43 5.96 0.82
N PHE A 86 3.19 5.55 0.93
CA PHE A 86 2.21 5.64 -0.15
C PHE A 86 1.98 7.09 -0.59
N PHE A 87 2.00 8.03 0.34
CA PHE A 87 1.84 9.43 -0.01
C PHE A 87 2.99 9.94 -0.87
N ASP A 88 4.23 9.58 -0.58
CA ASP A 88 5.37 10.02 -1.37
C ASP A 88 5.28 9.48 -2.81
N GLU A 89 4.81 8.26 -3.01
CA GLU A 89 4.55 7.72 -4.35
C GLU A 89 3.47 8.52 -5.08
N PHE A 90 2.36 8.79 -4.43
CA PHE A 90 1.28 9.62 -4.97
C PHE A 90 1.77 11.04 -5.29
N TYR A 91 2.47 11.65 -4.36
CA TYR A 91 3.03 13.00 -4.51
C TYR A 91 3.97 13.11 -5.71
N SER A 92 4.79 12.11 -5.94
CA SER A 92 5.73 12.10 -7.07
C SER A 92 5.03 12.07 -8.44
N ILE A 93 3.82 11.54 -8.51
CA ILE A 93 3.02 11.44 -9.73
C ILE A 93 2.21 12.72 -9.97
N TYR A 94 1.78 13.38 -8.89
CA TYR A 94 0.95 14.59 -9.01
C TYR A 94 1.73 15.70 -9.71
N PRO A 95 1.12 16.41 -10.70
CA PRO A 95 1.83 17.48 -11.42
C PRO A 95 2.25 18.61 -10.48
N ILE A 96 3.42 19.14 -10.72
CA ILE A 96 3.99 20.23 -9.90
C ILE A 96 3.21 21.53 -10.11
N SER A 97 2.94 21.84 -11.37
CA SER A 97 2.26 23.08 -11.75
C SER A 97 1.56 22.93 -13.10
N VAL A 98 0.65 23.83 -13.34
CA VAL A 98 0.00 23.99 -14.66
C VAL A 98 -0.02 25.46 -15.03
N THR A 99 -0.11 25.75 -16.33
CA THR A 99 -0.37 27.09 -16.83
C THR A 99 -1.87 27.26 -17.04
N ARG A 100 -2.48 28.21 -16.36
CA ARG A 100 -3.92 28.49 -16.48
C ARG A 100 -4.22 29.22 -17.79
N SER A 101 -5.51 29.37 -18.12
CA SER A 101 -5.95 30.01 -19.34
C SER A 101 -5.54 31.48 -19.45
N ASP A 102 -5.29 32.15 -18.33
CA ASP A 102 -4.82 33.55 -18.28
C ASP A 102 -3.28 33.65 -18.40
N GLY A 103 -2.58 32.53 -18.60
CA GLY A 103 -1.12 32.48 -18.70
C GLY A 103 -0.40 32.39 -17.35
N SER A 104 -1.12 32.46 -16.23
CA SER A 104 -0.52 32.33 -14.91
C SER A 104 -0.12 30.90 -14.60
N LYS A 105 0.97 30.75 -13.82
CA LYS A 105 1.45 29.46 -13.36
C LYS A 105 0.87 29.15 -11.97
N ASP A 106 0.17 28.04 -11.84
CA ASP A 106 -0.40 27.59 -10.59
C ASP A 106 0.31 26.35 -10.07
N TYR A 107 0.82 26.41 -8.84
CA TYR A 107 1.48 25.30 -8.20
C TYR A 107 0.46 24.38 -7.53
N LEU A 108 0.42 23.12 -7.98
CA LEU A 108 -0.62 22.16 -7.59
C LEU A 108 -0.29 21.38 -6.31
N ARG A 109 0.97 21.33 -5.92
CA ARG A 109 1.45 20.56 -4.76
C ARG A 109 1.51 21.36 -3.46
N ALA A 110 0.66 22.37 -3.29
CA ALA A 110 0.59 23.15 -2.05
C ALA A 110 -0.01 22.30 -0.91
N ASP A 111 0.23 22.76 0.32
CA ASP A 111 -0.31 22.12 1.54
C ASP A 111 0.09 20.65 1.71
N VAL A 112 1.36 20.33 1.49
CA VAL A 112 1.89 18.96 1.49
C VAL A 112 1.53 18.19 2.78
N ASN A 113 1.73 18.79 3.95
CA ASN A 113 1.45 18.13 5.22
C ASN A 113 -0.04 17.82 5.40
N ARG A 114 -0.90 18.72 4.97
CA ARG A 114 -2.34 18.55 5.01
C ARG A 114 -2.78 17.45 4.04
N CYS A 115 -2.22 17.45 2.85
CA CYS A 115 -2.46 16.40 1.85
C CYS A 115 -2.01 15.03 2.36
N ARG A 116 -0.85 14.95 3.02
CA ARG A 116 -0.34 13.71 3.61
C ARG A 116 -1.31 13.14 4.64
N LYS A 117 -1.85 13.98 5.51
CA LYS A 117 -2.83 13.55 6.51
C LYS A 117 -4.10 13.01 5.87
N VAL A 118 -4.63 13.71 4.87
CA VAL A 118 -5.82 13.27 4.13
C VAL A 118 -5.55 11.95 3.42
N TYR A 119 -4.42 11.86 2.73
CA TYR A 119 -4.05 10.64 1.98
C TYR A 119 -3.89 9.43 2.90
N ASN A 120 -3.18 9.59 4.00
CA ASN A 120 -3.00 8.52 4.98
C ASN A 120 -4.31 8.09 5.62
N SER A 121 -5.25 9.02 5.82
CA SER A 121 -6.60 8.71 6.30
C SER A 121 -7.40 7.90 5.27
N LEU A 122 -7.27 8.22 3.98
CA LEU A 122 -7.98 7.52 2.91
C LEU A 122 -7.44 6.13 2.67
N VAL A 123 -6.12 5.99 2.65
CA VAL A 123 -5.42 4.75 2.26
C VAL A 123 -5.19 3.83 3.47
N GLY A 124 -4.86 4.41 4.63
CA GLY A 124 -4.44 3.63 5.79
C GLY A 124 -3.22 2.77 5.44
N LYS A 125 -3.34 1.47 5.66
CA LYS A 125 -2.31 0.48 5.35
C LYS A 125 -2.65 -0.35 4.11
N SER A 126 -3.67 0.03 3.36
CA SER A 126 -4.17 -0.73 2.22
C SER A 126 -3.43 -0.36 0.94
N ALA A 127 -2.54 -1.25 0.48
CA ALA A 127 -1.89 -1.10 -0.82
C ALA A 127 -2.90 -1.09 -1.97
N SER A 128 -3.96 -1.87 -1.87
CA SER A 128 -5.04 -1.91 -2.86
C SER A 128 -5.72 -0.54 -3.02
N LYS A 129 -6.04 0.13 -1.91
CA LYS A 129 -6.65 1.46 -1.95
C LYS A 129 -5.69 2.50 -2.53
N HIS A 130 -4.41 2.43 -2.20
CA HIS A 130 -3.37 3.25 -2.78
C HIS A 130 -3.30 3.08 -4.30
N GLU A 131 -3.27 1.83 -4.78
CA GLU A 131 -3.21 1.54 -6.22
C GLU A 131 -4.44 2.07 -6.97
N GLU A 132 -5.63 1.97 -6.37
CA GLU A 132 -6.86 2.55 -6.95
C GLU A 132 -6.73 4.07 -7.14
N ILE A 133 -6.27 4.77 -6.12
CA ILE A 133 -6.11 6.23 -6.17
C ILE A 133 -5.05 6.64 -7.20
N VAL A 134 -3.92 5.94 -7.21
CA VAL A 134 -2.84 6.21 -8.18
C VAL A 134 -3.30 5.94 -9.60
N ALA A 135 -4.02 4.84 -9.83
CA ALA A 135 -4.56 4.50 -11.14
C ALA A 135 -5.55 5.58 -11.63
N ALA A 136 -6.43 6.05 -10.75
CA ALA A 136 -7.37 7.12 -11.05
C ALA A 136 -6.66 8.42 -11.45
N LEU A 137 -5.62 8.79 -10.70
CA LEU A 137 -4.81 9.97 -11.00
C LEU A 137 -4.12 9.86 -12.37
N LYS A 138 -3.47 8.74 -12.62
CA LYS A 138 -2.79 8.50 -13.91
C LYS A 138 -3.76 8.56 -15.07
N HIS A 139 -4.94 7.99 -14.90
CA HIS A 139 -6.00 8.02 -15.94
C HIS A 139 -6.47 9.44 -16.22
N GLU A 140 -6.75 10.23 -15.19
CA GLU A 140 -7.15 11.63 -15.36
C GLU A 140 -6.05 12.45 -16.04
N LEU A 141 -4.80 12.31 -15.61
CA LEU A 141 -3.67 13.03 -16.21
C LEU A 141 -3.49 12.69 -17.69
N GLN A 142 -3.61 11.41 -18.03
CA GLN A 142 -3.53 10.97 -19.43
C GLN A 142 -4.64 11.59 -20.27
N ASN A 143 -5.87 11.54 -19.79
CA ASN A 143 -7.02 12.13 -20.50
C ASN A 143 -6.86 13.64 -20.69
N ARG A 144 -6.41 14.35 -19.65
CA ARG A 144 -6.22 15.80 -19.75
C ARG A 144 -5.09 16.17 -20.70
N ARG A 145 -4.05 15.37 -20.81
CA ARG A 145 -2.97 15.58 -21.78
C ARG A 145 -3.46 15.35 -23.20
N ILE A 146 -4.26 14.30 -23.43
CA ILE A 146 -4.79 13.98 -24.77
C ILE A 146 -5.74 15.06 -25.25
N ASN A 147 -6.63 15.56 -24.40
CA ASN A 147 -7.66 16.54 -24.81
C ASN A 147 -7.27 18.00 -24.55
N GLY A 148 -6.05 18.25 -24.11
CA GLY A 148 -5.55 19.60 -23.88
C GLY A 148 -6.17 20.33 -22.69
N SER A 149 -6.67 19.61 -21.69
CA SER A 149 -7.38 20.20 -20.53
C SER A 149 -6.54 20.23 -19.24
N MET A 150 -5.21 20.09 -19.32
CA MET A 150 -4.33 20.17 -18.15
C MET A 150 -4.47 21.49 -17.38
N GLN A 151 -4.78 22.57 -18.04
CA GLN A 151 -5.02 23.88 -17.42
C GLN A 151 -6.15 23.87 -16.38
N TYR A 152 -7.01 22.88 -16.40
CA TYR A 152 -8.13 22.74 -15.45
C TYR A 152 -7.82 21.75 -14.33
N MET A 153 -6.59 21.21 -14.26
CA MET A 153 -6.21 20.27 -13.21
C MET A 153 -6.31 20.94 -11.83
N LYS A 154 -6.92 20.24 -10.89
CA LYS A 154 -7.11 20.75 -9.53
C LYS A 154 -5.81 20.67 -8.73
N ARG A 155 -5.72 21.51 -7.70
CA ARG A 155 -4.68 21.37 -6.68
C ARG A 155 -4.84 20.06 -5.93
N MET A 156 -3.75 19.50 -5.49
CA MET A 156 -3.68 18.17 -4.88
C MET A 156 -4.67 18.01 -3.71
N TYR A 157 -4.73 18.97 -2.82
CA TYR A 157 -5.66 18.93 -1.67
C TYR A 157 -7.12 18.84 -2.14
N LYS A 158 -7.51 19.66 -3.10
CA LYS A 158 -8.88 19.68 -3.63
C LYS A 158 -9.20 18.38 -4.38
N TRP A 159 -8.25 17.85 -5.12
CA TRP A 159 -8.41 16.58 -5.81
C TRP A 159 -8.68 15.44 -4.83
N LEU A 160 -7.92 15.37 -3.73
CA LEU A 160 -8.08 14.35 -2.71
C LEU A 160 -9.40 14.48 -1.94
N THR A 161 -9.81 15.70 -1.60
CA THR A 161 -11.02 15.94 -0.80
C THR A 161 -12.31 15.94 -1.60
N SER A 162 -12.25 16.16 -2.92
CA SER A 162 -13.42 16.10 -3.80
C SER A 162 -13.81 14.67 -4.20
N GLU A 163 -13.00 13.68 -3.82
CA GLU A 163 -13.25 12.26 -4.14
C GLU A 163 -13.38 11.99 -5.65
N GLU A 164 -12.79 12.82 -6.49
CA GLU A 164 -12.84 12.65 -7.95
C GLU A 164 -12.20 11.36 -8.43
N TYR A 165 -11.28 10.79 -7.64
CA TYR A 165 -10.68 9.51 -7.94
C TYR A 165 -11.72 8.38 -8.02
N GLN A 166 -12.88 8.52 -7.40
CA GLN A 166 -13.97 7.54 -7.49
C GLN A 166 -14.61 7.50 -8.88
N THR A 167 -14.53 8.60 -9.61
CA THR A 167 -15.10 8.69 -10.97
C THR A 167 -14.34 7.82 -11.98
N TYR A 168 -13.06 7.56 -11.71
CA TYR A 168 -12.16 6.84 -12.61
C TYR A 168 -11.81 5.43 -12.11
N SER A 169 -12.34 5.04 -10.96
CA SER A 169 -12.09 3.71 -10.39
C SER A 169 -12.96 2.61 -11.02
#